data_6540eb0db0cc616879aa6a3402b0152b
#
_entry.id   6540eb0db0cc616879aa6a3402b0152b
#
_cell.length_a   1.000
_cell.length_b   1.000
_cell.length_c   1.000
_cell.angle_alpha   90.00
_cell.angle_beta   90.00
_cell.angle_gamma   90.00
#
_symmetry.space_group_name_H-M   'P 1'
#
loop_
_entity.id
_entity.type
_entity.pdbx_description
1 polymer ?
#
loop_
_entity_poly.entity_id
_entity_poly.type
_entity_poly.pdbx_seq_one_letter_code
_entity_poly.pdbx_strand_id
1 'polypeptide(L)'
;AESKKIEITITVAGDGHINIATAGDVNKLKRDYGATWSEIKGTADNLITGSDTNYTFSAWKLNSDGTGDEIEPTHKFTADTTVYAISKRTHVILTIQGDSNIIVPTPDTRTVAYDSSWGDNKATVEASLGCQGGFKLKGWKRNGSDGPDLGDSYRFKNDTVIYALSKPDKVKITVQGDEHVRITPAPNNEFFADDGAKWETIEAEAISKITGYNNPRRRLSRWAIDNADGSGIYDDTTFEKDTIVYAVSEELPPAPVSEGVKVNGATITGKNPSCPLPSATNDWKGVFPAGRNVILSSYTIGKYEVSVKIWDEVYEWAKGNGYGFEFDEDWYEENPPASVQHPITNVSWRDCIVWCNAYTELTYGTTEHCVYRENSVADSKALKDANDADNAHFDRSKKGYRLPTEAEWEYAARYQDNAINAESYSGVYLTKVNSASGATKPIGFQSTEMPPSGETYETLRTETARVAVFNKYYDGTDFVAQSPAVTGLAAVKSKEANKLGLFDMSGNASEWCWDRYSTTLSSGSVTDPIGSSSSADTERVLRGGNWSATNEKAVYDCMTGKRDKWGSGASDPLIGFRLVWKE
;
A
#
# COMPACT_ATOMS: atom_id res chain seq x y z
N ALA A 1 96.56 44.20 42.65
CA ALA A 1 95.17 44.70 42.56
C ALA A 1 94.27 43.50 42.45
N GLU A 2 93.55 43.18 43.51
CA GLU A 2 92.42 42.18 43.48
C GLU A 2 91.35 42.77 42.56
N SER A 3 91.08 42.14 41.47
CA SER A 3 89.95 42.47 40.59
C SER A 3 88.68 42.14 41.35
N LYS A 4 87.93 43.17 41.71
CA LYS A 4 86.62 43.01 42.30
C LYS A 4 85.74 42.28 41.33
N LYS A 5 85.30 41.05 41.68
CA LYS A 5 84.35 40.35 40.86
C LYS A 5 83.08 41.20 40.76
N ILE A 6 82.64 41.51 39.57
CA ILE A 6 81.35 42.21 39.31
C ILE A 6 80.24 41.16 39.44
N GLU A 7 79.39 41.32 40.45
CA GLU A 7 78.21 40.46 40.66
C GLU A 7 76.96 41.09 40.00
N ILE A 8 76.16 40.31 39.37
CA ILE A 8 74.89 40.70 38.79
C ILE A 8 73.75 39.93 39.46
N THR A 9 72.56 40.47 39.35
CA THR A 9 71.33 39.86 39.92
C THR A 9 70.40 39.40 38.74
N ILE A 10 70.11 38.10 38.71
CA ILE A 10 69.11 37.55 37.80
C ILE A 10 67.80 37.35 38.61
N THR A 11 66.79 38.10 38.24
CA THR A 11 65.47 37.98 38.90
C THR A 11 64.65 37.00 38.12
N VAL A 12 64.12 35.99 38.78
CA VAL A 12 63.21 34.99 38.19
C VAL A 12 61.77 35.39 38.51
N ALA A 13 60.96 35.50 37.48
CA ALA A 13 59.56 35.85 37.55
C ALA A 13 58.67 34.91 36.71
N GLY A 14 57.41 34.85 36.98
CA GLY A 14 56.40 34.19 36.14
C GLY A 14 55.66 35.22 35.26
N ASP A 15 55.01 34.76 34.23
CA ASP A 15 54.20 35.56 33.31
C ASP A 15 52.77 35.85 33.84
N GLY A 16 52.48 35.47 35.07
CA GLY A 16 51.16 35.60 35.71
C GLY A 16 50.40 34.27 35.86
N HIS A 17 50.78 33.24 35.09
CA HIS A 17 50.22 31.89 35.22
C HIS A 17 51.20 30.86 35.76
N ILE A 18 52.48 31.20 35.85
CA ILE A 18 53.51 30.38 36.48
C ILE A 18 53.86 30.97 37.83
N ASN A 19 53.71 30.14 38.85
CA ASN A 19 54.05 30.54 40.23
C ASN A 19 55.53 30.33 40.50
N ILE A 20 56.20 31.39 40.91
CA ILE A 20 57.62 31.39 41.31
C ILE A 20 57.73 31.58 42.80
N ALA A 21 58.62 30.81 43.43
CA ALA A 21 58.97 31.02 44.84
C ALA A 21 59.65 32.36 44.98
N THR A 22 59.11 33.24 45.86
CA THR A 22 59.65 34.62 46.12
C THR A 22 59.97 34.90 47.58
N ALA A 23 59.62 34.00 48.49
CA ALA A 23 59.80 34.19 49.89
C ALA A 23 61.32 34.35 50.27
N GLY A 24 61.67 35.43 50.90
CA GLY A 24 63.06 35.70 51.29
C GLY A 24 63.99 36.06 50.14
N ASP A 25 63.46 36.61 49.03
CA ASP A 25 64.21 36.99 47.81
C ASP A 25 64.89 35.80 47.12
N VAL A 26 64.43 34.57 47.27
CA VAL A 26 65.02 33.37 46.69
C VAL A 26 65.01 33.40 45.15
N ASN A 27 64.11 34.21 44.52
CA ASN A 27 64.03 34.43 43.08
C ASN A 27 65.06 35.47 42.57
N LYS A 28 65.88 36.04 43.41
CA LYS A 28 66.96 36.95 43.07
C LYS A 28 68.29 36.21 43.13
N LEU A 29 68.75 35.70 42.02
CA LEU A 29 69.96 34.88 41.92
C LEU A 29 71.16 35.74 41.69
N LYS A 30 72.09 35.80 42.59
CA LYS A 30 73.38 36.49 42.45
C LYS A 30 74.38 35.62 41.69
N ARG A 31 74.95 36.15 40.61
CA ARG A 31 75.89 35.46 39.73
C ARG A 31 77.06 36.40 39.36
N ASP A 32 78.16 35.80 38.95
CA ASP A 32 79.30 36.54 38.36
C ASP A 32 78.88 37.13 37.00
N TYR A 33 79.40 38.31 36.70
CA TYR A 33 79.24 38.95 35.37
C TYR A 33 79.66 37.99 34.27
N GLY A 34 78.85 37.81 33.25
CA GLY A 34 79.06 36.90 32.15
C GLY A 34 78.65 35.43 32.43
N ALA A 35 78.01 35.13 33.52
CA ALA A 35 77.42 33.82 33.75
C ALA A 35 76.46 33.44 32.61
N THR A 36 76.48 32.19 32.22
CA THR A 36 75.62 31.68 31.13
C THR A 36 74.28 31.18 31.64
N TRP A 37 73.26 31.14 30.73
CA TRP A 37 71.97 30.60 31.06
C TRP A 37 72.01 29.13 31.49
N SER A 38 72.86 28.33 30.89
CA SER A 38 73.08 26.93 31.27
C SER A 38 73.51 26.75 32.75
N GLU A 39 74.23 27.73 33.31
CA GLU A 39 74.68 27.71 34.73
C GLU A 39 73.58 28.13 35.67
N ILE A 40 72.52 28.80 35.18
CA ILE A 40 71.48 29.41 35.97
C ILE A 40 70.15 28.63 35.87
N LYS A 41 69.88 28.06 34.70
CA LYS A 41 68.57 27.46 34.35
C LYS A 41 68.09 26.45 35.38
N GLY A 42 68.92 25.53 35.84
CA GLY A 42 68.52 24.51 36.80
C GLY A 42 68.07 25.11 38.15
N THR A 43 68.70 26.27 38.59
CA THR A 43 68.26 26.98 39.76
C THR A 43 66.93 27.70 39.53
N ALA A 44 66.75 28.30 38.35
CA ALA A 44 65.51 28.95 37.96
C ALA A 44 64.35 27.94 37.84
N ASP A 45 64.61 26.76 37.22
CA ASP A 45 63.62 25.66 37.10
C ASP A 45 63.09 25.22 38.48
N ASN A 46 64.00 25.16 39.50
CA ASN A 46 63.63 24.79 40.90
C ASN A 46 62.82 25.84 41.61
N LEU A 47 62.72 27.06 41.10
CA LEU A 47 61.85 28.11 41.63
C LEU A 47 60.43 28.07 41.18
N ILE A 48 60.11 27.26 40.14
CA ILE A 48 58.75 27.05 39.68
C ILE A 48 58.03 26.20 40.74
N THR A 49 57.02 26.76 41.41
CA THR A 49 56.24 26.09 42.47
C THR A 49 54.90 25.54 41.94
N GLY A 50 54.52 25.89 40.72
CA GLY A 50 53.27 25.45 40.09
C GLY A 50 52.86 26.34 38.94
N SER A 51 51.72 26.03 38.37
CA SER A 51 51.00 26.82 37.36
C SER A 51 49.53 26.86 37.63
N ASP A 52 48.84 27.83 37.08
CA ASP A 52 47.37 27.83 37.05
C ASP A 52 46.86 26.58 36.36
N THR A 53 45.67 26.12 36.77
CA THR A 53 45.10 24.81 36.39
C THR A 53 45.11 24.49 34.89
N ASN A 54 44.95 25.49 34.03
CA ASN A 54 44.84 25.31 32.59
C ASN A 54 46.14 25.72 31.83
N TYR A 55 47.22 25.88 32.57
CA TYR A 55 48.48 26.31 32.04
C TYR A 55 49.60 25.37 32.47
N THR A 56 50.69 25.37 31.70
CA THR A 56 51.92 24.66 32.04
C THR A 56 53.09 25.50 31.62
N PHE A 57 54.23 25.32 32.32
CA PHE A 57 55.47 25.94 31.91
C PHE A 57 55.83 25.56 30.44
N SER A 58 56.25 26.55 29.66
CA SER A 58 56.62 26.38 28.26
C SER A 58 58.11 26.68 28.01
N ALA A 59 58.56 27.83 28.41
CA ALA A 59 59.92 28.29 28.08
C ALA A 59 60.35 29.41 29.01
N TRP A 60 61.67 29.67 29.06
CA TRP A 60 62.25 30.85 29.71
C TRP A 60 62.51 31.93 28.67
N LYS A 61 62.07 33.17 28.91
CA LYS A 61 62.24 34.30 28.02
C LYS A 61 62.68 35.58 28.77
N LEU A 62 63.21 36.56 28.01
CA LEU A 62 63.59 37.85 28.56
C LEU A 62 62.40 38.84 28.63
N ASN A 63 61.32 38.58 27.92
CA ASN A 63 60.15 39.42 27.86
C ASN A 63 58.99 38.79 28.65
N SER A 64 58.33 39.59 29.50
CA SER A 64 57.22 39.13 30.33
C SER A 64 55.96 38.76 29.55
N ASP A 65 55.77 39.27 28.33
CA ASP A 65 54.64 39.03 27.43
C ASP A 65 54.81 37.76 26.56
N GLY A 66 55.91 37.01 26.80
CA GLY A 66 56.24 35.80 26.07
C GLY A 66 56.72 36.03 24.64
N THR A 67 56.94 37.26 24.23
CA THR A 67 57.54 37.57 22.94
C THR A 67 59.04 37.27 22.91
N GLY A 68 59.63 37.14 21.70
CA GLY A 68 61.04 36.81 21.51
C GLY A 68 61.30 35.29 21.64
N ASP A 69 62.57 34.96 21.36
CA ASP A 69 63.06 33.58 21.40
C ASP A 69 63.27 33.07 22.84
N GLU A 70 63.34 31.77 23.01
CA GLU A 70 63.74 31.12 24.26
C GLU A 70 65.18 31.50 24.58
N ILE A 71 65.50 31.63 25.88
CA ILE A 71 66.89 31.97 26.28
C ILE A 71 67.80 30.78 25.97
N GLU A 72 68.71 31.01 25.04
CA GLU A 72 69.69 30.00 24.65
C GLU A 72 70.63 29.62 25.78
N PRO A 73 71.09 28.37 25.89
CA PRO A 73 71.98 27.90 26.93
C PRO A 73 73.28 28.74 27.06
N THR A 74 73.77 29.26 25.96
CA THR A 74 74.97 30.05 25.86
C THR A 74 74.82 31.56 26.07
N HIS A 75 73.54 32.01 26.31
CA HIS A 75 73.26 33.42 26.61
C HIS A 75 74.02 33.88 27.86
N LYS A 76 74.75 34.96 27.76
CA LYS A 76 75.57 35.54 28.84
C LYS A 76 74.86 36.76 29.42
N PHE A 77 74.73 36.78 30.72
CA PHE A 77 74.20 37.93 31.43
C PHE A 77 75.29 38.91 31.80
N THR A 78 75.18 40.15 31.36
CA THR A 78 76.15 41.22 31.56
C THR A 78 75.61 42.42 32.34
N ALA A 79 74.41 42.32 32.88
CA ALA A 79 73.72 43.31 33.70
C ALA A 79 72.62 42.62 34.53
N ASP A 80 72.11 43.30 35.53
CA ASP A 80 70.88 42.88 36.25
C ASP A 80 69.77 42.67 35.26
N THR A 81 69.12 41.48 35.25
CA THR A 81 68.16 41.07 34.27
C THR A 81 67.02 40.28 34.94
N THR A 82 65.80 40.44 34.42
CA THR A 82 64.70 39.58 34.82
C THR A 82 64.49 38.53 33.72
N VAL A 83 64.34 37.26 34.11
CA VAL A 83 63.97 36.14 33.26
C VAL A 83 62.57 35.67 33.64
N TYR A 84 61.77 35.39 32.62
CA TYR A 84 60.39 35.06 32.85
C TYR A 84 60.11 33.61 32.46
N ALA A 85 59.45 32.87 33.38
CA ALA A 85 58.85 31.59 33.12
C ALA A 85 57.54 31.84 32.36
N ILE A 86 57.51 31.48 31.10
CA ILE A 86 56.37 31.68 30.22
C ILE A 86 55.53 30.43 30.21
N SER A 87 54.22 30.61 30.34
CA SER A 87 53.24 29.56 30.27
C SER A 87 52.75 29.29 28.84
N LYS A 88 52.22 28.12 28.64
CA LYS A 88 51.32 27.82 27.51
C LYS A 88 50.00 27.29 28.05
N ARG A 89 48.95 27.69 27.42
CA ARG A 89 47.60 27.19 27.76
C ARG A 89 47.49 25.74 27.34
N THR A 90 46.97 24.87 28.19
CA THR A 90 46.78 23.43 27.93
C THR A 90 45.33 23.08 27.77
N HIS A 91 44.44 23.85 28.42
CA HIS A 91 43.04 23.62 28.42
C HIS A 91 42.27 24.94 28.32
N VAL A 92 41.01 24.83 27.84
CA VAL A 92 40.03 25.91 27.84
C VAL A 92 38.75 25.43 28.53
N ILE A 93 37.94 26.35 29.00
CA ILE A 93 36.67 26.06 29.65
C ILE A 93 35.55 26.33 28.69
N LEU A 94 34.70 25.31 28.45
CA LEU A 94 33.43 25.44 27.75
C LEU A 94 32.34 25.67 28.80
N THR A 95 31.57 26.75 28.69
CA THR A 95 30.36 26.98 29.46
C THR A 95 29.16 26.57 28.65
N ILE A 96 28.39 25.60 29.14
CA ILE A 96 27.25 25.01 28.41
C ILE A 96 25.99 25.80 28.82
N GLN A 97 25.29 26.29 27.83
CA GLN A 97 23.98 26.93 27.96
C GLN A 97 23.00 26.27 26.99
N GLY A 98 21.71 26.53 27.12
CA GLY A 98 20.68 26.03 26.23
C GLY A 98 19.41 26.86 26.32
N ASP A 99 18.50 26.65 25.35
CA ASP A 99 17.16 27.20 25.45
C ASP A 99 16.35 26.53 26.59
N SER A 100 15.12 26.96 26.78
CA SER A 100 14.27 26.50 27.90
C SER A 100 13.97 25.00 27.90
N ASN A 101 14.18 24.30 26.78
CA ASN A 101 13.87 22.87 26.62
C ASN A 101 15.12 21.98 26.78
N ILE A 102 16.31 22.59 26.92
CA ILE A 102 17.57 21.89 27.15
C ILE A 102 17.82 21.80 28.65
N ILE A 103 18.07 20.61 29.16
CA ILE A 103 18.49 20.37 30.54
C ILE A 103 20.01 20.37 30.55
N VAL A 104 20.57 21.50 31.03
CA VAL A 104 22.02 21.68 31.11
C VAL A 104 22.56 20.92 32.35
N PRO A 105 23.72 20.26 32.25
CA PRO A 105 24.32 19.52 33.36
C PRO A 105 24.77 20.44 34.49
N THR A 106 24.92 19.88 35.66
CA THR A 106 25.55 20.58 36.81
C THR A 106 26.82 19.80 37.23
N PRO A 107 28.00 20.43 37.15
CA PRO A 107 28.28 21.79 36.68
C PRO A 107 28.07 21.98 35.16
N ASP A 108 27.73 23.22 34.78
CA ASP A 108 27.49 23.64 33.40
C ASP A 108 28.78 23.92 32.60
N THR A 109 29.92 23.52 33.13
CA THR A 109 31.23 23.74 32.55
C THR A 109 31.96 22.44 32.22
N ARG A 110 32.78 22.47 31.15
CA ARG A 110 33.68 21.38 30.77
C ARG A 110 35.06 21.93 30.44
N THR A 111 36.09 21.28 30.94
CA THR A 111 37.47 21.57 30.57
C THR A 111 37.85 20.67 29.36
N VAL A 112 38.29 21.29 28.28
CA VAL A 112 38.75 20.60 27.05
C VAL A 112 40.17 21.02 26.71
N ALA A 113 40.87 20.18 25.94
CA ALA A 113 42.26 20.49 25.55
C ALA A 113 42.32 21.78 24.70
N TYR A 114 43.31 22.59 24.91
CA TYR A 114 43.57 23.76 24.07
C TYR A 114 43.76 23.35 22.62
N ASP A 115 43.14 24.07 21.70
CA ASP A 115 43.17 23.82 20.27
C ASP A 115 42.51 22.48 19.84
N SER A 116 41.76 21.80 20.75
CA SER A 116 40.90 20.67 20.35
C SER A 116 39.71 21.14 19.51
N SER A 117 39.23 20.29 18.61
CA SER A 117 38.04 20.60 17.79
C SER A 117 36.74 20.37 18.54
N TRP A 118 35.63 20.99 18.04
CA TRP A 118 34.30 20.65 18.52
C TRP A 118 33.95 19.18 18.27
N GLY A 119 34.30 18.66 17.09
CA GLY A 119 34.05 17.26 16.76
C GLY A 119 34.66 16.27 17.74
N ASP A 120 35.86 16.59 18.28
CA ASP A 120 36.52 15.75 19.30
C ASP A 120 35.77 15.74 20.64
N ASN A 121 35.06 16.81 20.97
CA ASN A 121 34.42 17.03 22.27
C ASN A 121 32.91 16.84 22.29
N LYS A 122 32.25 16.92 21.11
CA LYS A 122 30.81 16.96 20.91
C LYS A 122 30.08 15.80 21.60
N ALA A 123 30.49 14.57 21.30
CA ALA A 123 29.82 13.40 21.85
C ALA A 123 29.82 13.36 23.40
N THR A 124 30.94 13.78 24.00
CA THR A 124 31.05 13.83 25.48
C THR A 124 30.17 14.91 26.07
N VAL A 125 30.07 16.06 25.41
CA VAL A 125 29.21 17.15 25.87
C VAL A 125 27.75 16.76 25.71
N GLU A 126 27.35 16.23 24.52
CA GLU A 126 25.98 15.80 24.22
C GLU A 126 25.48 14.69 25.14
N ALA A 127 26.35 13.74 25.48
CA ALA A 127 26.01 12.68 26.45
C ALA A 127 25.64 13.18 27.87
N SER A 128 26.00 14.43 28.21
CA SER A 128 25.69 15.03 29.47
C SER A 128 24.44 15.91 29.46
N LEU A 129 23.85 16.14 28.28
CA LEU A 129 22.64 16.94 28.17
C LEU A 129 21.38 16.10 28.31
N GLY A 130 20.30 16.75 28.72
CA GLY A 130 18.94 16.24 28.58
C GLY A 130 18.09 17.21 27.77
N CYS A 131 16.95 16.72 27.29
CA CYS A 131 15.88 17.55 26.75
C CYS A 131 14.61 17.35 27.55
N GLN A 132 13.76 18.37 27.65
CA GLN A 132 12.41 18.20 28.19
C GLN A 132 11.60 17.28 27.30
N GLY A 133 10.58 16.60 27.88
CA GLY A 133 9.71 15.69 27.10
C GLY A 133 9.10 16.39 25.89
N GLY A 134 9.15 15.73 24.73
CA GLY A 134 8.67 16.28 23.46
C GLY A 134 9.68 17.13 22.68
N PHE A 135 10.93 17.18 23.15
CA PHE A 135 12.00 17.93 22.47
C PHE A 135 13.26 17.09 22.33
N LYS A 136 14.05 17.40 21.28
CA LYS A 136 15.38 16.83 21.02
C LYS A 136 16.40 17.92 20.67
N LEU A 137 17.68 17.62 20.80
CA LEU A 137 18.75 18.52 20.40
C LEU A 137 18.69 18.81 18.90
N LYS A 138 18.67 20.09 18.53
CA LYS A 138 18.72 20.58 17.16
C LYS A 138 20.14 20.84 16.67
N GLY A 139 20.97 21.43 17.53
CA GLY A 139 22.32 21.84 17.17
C GLY A 139 22.93 22.78 18.18
N TRP A 140 24.08 23.34 17.85
CA TRP A 140 24.91 24.15 18.74
C TRP A 140 25.29 25.48 18.12
N LYS A 141 25.37 26.51 18.97
CA LYS A 141 25.87 27.84 18.60
C LYS A 141 27.00 28.26 19.55
N ARG A 142 27.77 29.28 19.15
CA ARG A 142 28.82 29.88 19.96
C ARG A 142 28.39 31.23 20.51
N ASN A 143 28.77 31.52 21.74
CA ASN A 143 28.58 32.82 22.39
C ASN A 143 27.10 33.26 22.57
N GLY A 144 26.19 32.28 22.66
CA GLY A 144 24.78 32.51 22.95
C GLY A 144 23.84 32.07 21.79
N SER A 145 22.53 32.24 22.04
CA SER A 145 21.44 31.80 21.12
C SER A 145 21.53 32.38 19.71
N ASP A 146 22.01 33.61 19.58
CA ASP A 146 22.10 34.35 18.30
C ASP A 146 23.49 34.26 17.66
N GLY A 147 24.40 33.53 18.30
CA GLY A 147 25.75 33.35 17.84
C GLY A 147 25.84 32.48 16.57
N PRO A 148 27.00 32.41 15.93
CA PRO A 148 27.23 31.57 14.79
C PRO A 148 27.15 30.08 15.16
N ASP A 149 26.78 29.23 14.21
CA ASP A 149 26.73 27.78 14.38
C ASP A 149 28.12 27.23 14.78
N LEU A 150 28.10 26.22 15.65
CA LEU A 150 29.30 25.52 16.11
C LEU A 150 29.51 24.27 15.26
N GLY A 151 30.30 24.42 14.20
CA GLY A 151 30.67 23.31 13.32
C GLY A 151 31.79 22.45 13.92
N ASP A 152 31.84 21.15 13.54
CA ASP A 152 32.78 20.15 14.09
C ASP A 152 34.26 20.54 13.94
N SER A 153 34.61 21.33 12.94
CA SER A 153 35.99 21.80 12.69
C SER A 153 36.41 22.99 13.55
N TYR A 154 35.48 23.58 14.33
CA TYR A 154 35.83 24.72 15.18
C TYR A 154 36.82 24.30 16.28
N ARG A 155 37.91 25.08 16.47
CA ARG A 155 38.95 24.82 17.47
C ARG A 155 38.92 25.81 18.61
N PHE A 156 38.97 25.28 19.84
CA PHE A 156 38.87 26.05 21.05
C PHE A 156 40.24 26.57 21.50
N LYS A 157 40.47 27.89 21.33
CA LYS A 157 41.66 28.59 21.78
C LYS A 157 41.41 29.53 22.96
N ASN A 158 40.13 29.79 23.26
CA ASN A 158 39.72 30.62 24.39
C ASN A 158 38.54 29.95 25.11
N ASP A 159 38.29 30.34 26.36
CA ASP A 159 37.08 29.96 27.05
C ASP A 159 35.88 30.42 26.25
N THR A 160 34.93 29.52 26.05
CA THR A 160 33.87 29.71 25.08
C THR A 160 32.51 29.28 25.68
N VAL A 161 31.51 30.13 25.48
CA VAL A 161 30.12 29.74 25.76
C VAL A 161 29.61 28.96 24.53
N ILE A 162 29.12 27.75 24.76
CA ILE A 162 28.43 26.94 23.74
C ILE A 162 26.96 26.85 24.13
N TYR A 163 26.08 27.04 23.13
CA TYR A 163 24.64 27.15 23.36
C TYR A 163 23.89 26.06 22.57
N ALA A 164 23.24 25.16 23.31
CA ALA A 164 22.43 24.08 22.74
C ALA A 164 21.03 24.60 22.34
N LEU A 165 20.60 24.24 21.15
CA LEU A 165 19.27 24.53 20.64
C LEU A 165 18.43 23.27 20.60
N SER A 166 17.19 23.35 21.05
CA SER A 166 16.21 22.28 20.92
C SER A 166 15.31 22.44 19.69
N LYS A 167 14.64 21.37 19.30
CA LYS A 167 13.46 21.37 18.43
C LYS A 167 12.47 20.32 18.93
N PRO A 168 11.17 20.42 18.60
CA PRO A 168 10.23 19.35 18.87
C PRO A 168 10.74 18.00 18.32
N ASP A 169 10.49 16.92 19.01
CA ASP A 169 10.80 15.57 18.54
C ASP A 169 9.72 15.04 17.58
N LYS A 170 8.55 15.67 17.59
CA LYS A 170 7.42 15.39 16.69
C LYS A 170 6.98 16.65 15.96
N VAL A 171 6.46 16.42 14.75
CA VAL A 171 5.82 17.42 13.91
C VAL A 171 4.34 17.07 13.76
N LYS A 172 3.48 18.07 13.67
CA LYS A 172 2.06 17.90 13.43
C LYS A 172 1.79 17.85 11.94
N ILE A 173 1.12 16.80 11.49
CA ILE A 173 0.62 16.66 10.12
C ILE A 173 -0.89 16.89 10.13
N THR A 174 -1.35 17.86 9.34
CA THR A 174 -2.77 18.17 9.18
C THR A 174 -3.19 17.75 7.78
N VAL A 175 -4.17 16.85 7.68
CA VAL A 175 -4.70 16.36 6.40
C VAL A 175 -5.82 17.27 5.93
N GLN A 176 -5.72 17.75 4.70
CA GLN A 176 -6.76 18.48 3.98
C GLN A 176 -6.99 17.86 2.60
N GLY A 177 -7.99 18.28 1.88
CA GLY A 177 -8.27 17.80 0.53
C GLY A 177 -8.94 18.84 -0.33
N ASP A 178 -8.97 18.60 -1.64
CA ASP A 178 -9.73 19.42 -2.58
C ASP A 178 -11.24 19.30 -2.31
N GLU A 179 -12.06 20.09 -3.02
CA GLU A 179 -13.52 20.15 -2.82
C GLU A 179 -14.25 18.82 -3.01
N HIS A 180 -13.55 17.82 -3.56
CA HIS A 180 -14.11 16.49 -3.84
C HIS A 180 -13.68 15.42 -2.83
N VAL A 181 -12.64 15.68 -2.02
CA VAL A 181 -12.16 14.75 -1.00
C VAL A 181 -12.80 15.05 0.35
N ARG A 182 -13.50 14.09 0.91
CA ARG A 182 -14.06 14.19 2.27
C ARG A 182 -13.01 13.78 3.29
N ILE A 183 -12.58 14.72 4.10
CA ILE A 183 -11.63 14.51 5.19
C ILE A 183 -12.37 14.44 6.52
N THR A 184 -11.89 13.61 7.44
CA THR A 184 -12.36 13.60 8.83
C THR A 184 -12.32 15.02 9.41
N PRO A 185 -13.37 15.50 10.10
CA PRO A 185 -13.37 16.86 10.67
C PRO A 185 -12.27 17.07 11.71
N ALA A 186 -11.77 18.31 11.78
CA ALA A 186 -10.82 18.70 12.83
C ALA A 186 -11.40 18.46 14.26
N PRO A 187 -10.59 18.09 15.26
CA PRO A 187 -9.13 17.91 15.18
C PRO A 187 -8.69 16.50 14.71
N ASN A 188 -9.61 15.62 14.35
CA ASN A 188 -9.31 14.22 14.00
C ASN A 188 -8.62 14.07 12.62
N ASN A 189 -8.52 15.15 11.84
CA ASN A 189 -7.73 15.21 10.62
C ASN A 189 -6.24 15.50 10.88
N GLU A 190 -5.80 15.51 12.13
CA GLU A 190 -4.42 15.74 12.52
C GLU A 190 -3.80 14.49 13.14
N PHE A 191 -2.49 14.35 12.99
CA PHE A 191 -1.68 13.36 13.69
C PHE A 191 -0.25 13.87 13.89
N PHE A 192 0.53 13.21 14.75
CA PHE A 192 1.91 13.57 15.03
C PHE A 192 2.85 12.52 14.48
N ALA A 193 3.81 12.95 13.67
CA ALA A 193 4.90 12.13 13.14
C ALA A 193 6.22 12.50 13.86
N ASP A 194 7.19 11.61 13.85
CA ASP A 194 8.53 11.93 14.33
C ASP A 194 9.17 12.99 13.45
N ASP A 195 9.94 13.91 14.05
CA ASP A 195 10.68 14.90 13.29
C ASP A 195 11.69 14.25 12.34
N GLY A 196 11.55 14.50 11.05
CA GLY A 196 12.31 13.86 9.99
C GLY A 196 11.68 12.54 9.49
N ALA A 197 10.45 12.19 9.90
CA ALA A 197 9.75 11.03 9.34
C ALA A 197 9.59 11.15 7.82
N LYS A 198 9.77 10.04 7.12
CA LYS A 198 9.53 9.95 5.68
C LYS A 198 8.06 9.70 5.37
N TRP A 199 7.60 10.18 4.21
CA TRP A 199 6.23 9.99 3.78
C TRP A 199 5.82 8.51 3.77
N GLU A 200 6.62 7.63 3.20
CA GLU A 200 6.34 6.18 3.16
C GLU A 200 5.95 5.57 4.52
N THR A 201 6.42 6.18 5.63
CA THR A 201 6.13 5.68 6.99
C THR A 201 4.85 6.24 7.61
N ILE A 202 4.29 7.32 7.05
CA ILE A 202 3.13 8.04 7.61
C ILE A 202 1.96 8.17 6.65
N GLU A 203 2.11 7.79 5.38
CA GLU A 203 1.06 7.90 4.36
C GLU A 203 -0.20 7.13 4.74
N ALA A 204 -0.06 5.92 5.26
CA ALA A 204 -1.21 5.12 5.70
C ALA A 204 -2.07 5.85 6.75
N GLU A 205 -1.44 6.57 7.69
CA GLU A 205 -2.17 7.39 8.67
C GLU A 205 -2.87 8.57 7.99
N ALA A 206 -2.24 9.22 7.01
CA ALA A 206 -2.87 10.30 6.25
C ALA A 206 -4.06 9.79 5.42
N ILE A 207 -3.93 8.64 4.75
CA ILE A 207 -5.02 7.98 4.01
C ILE A 207 -6.19 7.67 4.94
N SER A 208 -5.94 7.24 6.18
CA SER A 208 -6.99 6.95 7.17
C SER A 208 -7.89 8.16 7.49
N LYS A 209 -7.44 9.37 7.20
CA LYS A 209 -8.22 10.60 7.39
C LYS A 209 -9.17 10.89 6.22
N ILE A 210 -9.00 10.21 5.09
CA ILE A 210 -9.94 10.31 3.96
C ILE A 210 -11.15 9.44 4.27
N THR A 211 -12.34 10.04 4.34
CA THR A 211 -13.61 9.34 4.59
C THR A 211 -14.39 9.03 3.30
N GLY A 212 -13.86 9.44 2.15
CA GLY A 212 -14.43 9.20 0.83
C GLY A 212 -14.37 10.43 -0.09
N TYR A 213 -15.17 10.40 -1.15
CA TYR A 213 -15.23 11.46 -2.15
C TYR A 213 -16.67 11.98 -2.31
N ASN A 214 -16.82 13.27 -2.62
CA ASN A 214 -18.14 13.88 -2.88
C ASN A 214 -18.73 13.45 -4.23
N ASN A 215 -17.87 13.01 -5.15
CA ASN A 215 -18.25 12.42 -6.42
C ASN A 215 -17.68 10.99 -6.45
N PRO A 216 -18.51 9.94 -6.63
CA PRO A 216 -18.08 8.54 -6.66
C PRO A 216 -17.12 8.22 -7.82
N ARG A 217 -17.00 9.11 -8.80
CA ARG A 217 -16.07 8.99 -9.91
C ARG A 217 -14.75 9.73 -9.69
N ARG A 218 -14.33 9.89 -8.45
CA ARG A 218 -13.04 10.46 -8.10
C ARG A 218 -12.24 9.52 -7.21
N ARG A 219 -10.92 9.59 -7.36
CA ARG A 219 -9.95 8.88 -6.51
C ARG A 219 -8.82 9.82 -6.10
N LEU A 220 -8.05 9.43 -5.11
CA LEU A 220 -6.80 10.09 -4.77
C LEU A 220 -5.85 9.98 -5.98
N SER A 221 -5.35 11.11 -6.44
CA SER A 221 -4.38 11.20 -7.52
C SER A 221 -2.96 11.38 -6.99
N ARG A 222 -2.81 12.28 -6.02
CA ARG A 222 -1.52 12.59 -5.41
C ARG A 222 -1.69 13.32 -4.08
N TRP A 223 -0.61 13.36 -3.33
CA TRP A 223 -0.48 14.25 -2.18
C TRP A 223 0.36 15.48 -2.53
N ALA A 224 0.04 16.61 -1.93
CA ALA A 224 0.75 17.87 -2.11
C ALA A 224 0.97 18.56 -0.76
N ILE A 225 1.94 19.48 -0.69
CA ILE A 225 2.20 20.31 0.51
C ILE A 225 1.36 21.57 0.43
N ASP A 226 0.71 21.91 1.53
CA ASP A 226 -0.06 23.12 1.82
C ASP A 226 -1.37 23.28 1.03
N ASN A 227 -1.43 22.95 -0.25
CA ASN A 227 -2.64 23.08 -1.08
C ASN A 227 -2.55 22.23 -2.36
N ALA A 228 -3.61 22.21 -3.17
CA ALA A 228 -3.69 21.39 -4.38
C ALA A 228 -2.58 21.67 -5.41
N ASP A 229 -2.07 22.89 -5.48
CA ASP A 229 -1.00 23.31 -6.40
C ASP A 229 0.39 23.19 -5.76
N GLY A 230 0.45 22.76 -4.52
CA GLY A 230 1.70 22.59 -3.78
C GLY A 230 2.62 21.54 -4.36
N SER A 231 3.87 21.52 -3.87
CA SER A 231 4.84 20.52 -4.25
C SER A 231 4.31 19.11 -3.97
N GLY A 232 4.52 18.18 -4.91
CA GLY A 232 4.16 16.77 -4.73
C GLY A 232 4.91 16.15 -3.56
N ILE A 233 4.25 15.25 -2.86
CA ILE A 233 4.84 14.45 -1.80
C ILE A 233 5.17 13.07 -2.38
N TYR A 234 6.38 12.59 -2.12
CA TYR A 234 6.93 11.31 -2.57
C TYR A 234 7.42 10.52 -1.36
N ASP A 235 7.67 9.24 -1.50
CA ASP A 235 8.05 8.32 -0.43
C ASP A 235 9.20 8.80 0.45
N ASP A 236 10.20 9.46 -0.16
CA ASP A 236 11.38 10.00 0.51
C ASP A 236 11.20 11.42 1.07
N THR A 237 10.04 12.05 0.89
CA THR A 237 9.75 13.38 1.45
C THR A 237 9.78 13.32 2.97
N THR A 238 10.58 14.20 3.60
CA THR A 238 10.73 14.26 5.06
C THR A 238 10.04 15.48 5.66
N PHE A 239 9.53 15.32 6.88
CA PHE A 239 8.80 16.36 7.61
C PHE A 239 9.58 16.81 8.85
N GLU A 240 10.08 18.04 8.83
CA GLU A 240 10.86 18.66 9.92
C GLU A 240 10.14 19.81 10.62
N LYS A 241 8.91 20.09 10.22
CA LYS A 241 8.03 21.13 10.79
C LYS A 241 6.57 20.74 10.63
N ASP A 242 5.70 21.40 11.38
CA ASP A 242 4.27 21.27 11.19
C ASP A 242 3.90 21.55 9.73
N THR A 243 3.15 20.60 9.12
CA THR A 243 2.89 20.62 7.69
C THR A 243 1.43 20.25 7.40
N ILE A 244 0.84 20.92 6.43
CA ILE A 244 -0.43 20.52 5.84
C ILE A 244 -0.11 19.60 4.66
N VAL A 245 -0.64 18.38 4.69
CA VAL A 245 -0.63 17.46 3.56
C VAL A 245 -2.00 17.50 2.89
N TYR A 246 -2.02 17.68 1.58
CA TYR A 246 -3.22 17.97 0.83
C TYR A 246 -3.52 16.86 -0.17
N ALA A 247 -4.64 16.16 0.03
CA ALA A 247 -5.11 15.11 -0.86
C ALA A 247 -5.73 15.75 -2.12
N VAL A 248 -5.15 15.48 -3.28
CA VAL A 248 -5.62 15.96 -4.58
C VAL A 248 -6.30 14.82 -5.30
N SER A 249 -7.56 14.99 -5.67
CA SER A 249 -8.32 13.98 -6.41
C SER A 249 -8.27 14.18 -7.92
N GLU A 250 -8.46 13.10 -8.66
CA GLU A 250 -8.69 13.12 -10.10
C GLU A 250 -10.02 12.47 -10.45
N GLU A 251 -10.62 12.88 -11.56
CA GLU A 251 -11.82 12.22 -12.07
C GLU A 251 -11.46 10.95 -12.80
N LEU A 252 -12.09 9.84 -12.41
CA LEU A 252 -11.96 8.59 -13.13
C LEU A 252 -12.56 8.71 -14.53
N PRO A 253 -11.99 8.04 -15.53
CA PRO A 253 -12.62 7.91 -16.84
C PRO A 253 -14.04 7.39 -16.67
N PRO A 254 -14.96 7.63 -17.64
CA PRO A 254 -16.32 7.12 -17.61
C PRO A 254 -16.31 5.65 -17.19
N ALA A 255 -17.19 5.27 -16.23
CA ALA A 255 -17.33 3.88 -15.84
C ALA A 255 -17.44 3.03 -17.12
N PRO A 256 -16.70 1.92 -17.22
CA PRO A 256 -16.75 1.10 -18.41
C PRO A 256 -18.19 0.66 -18.64
N VAL A 257 -18.73 0.98 -19.80
CA VAL A 257 -20.11 0.57 -20.12
C VAL A 257 -20.07 -0.92 -20.39
N SER A 258 -20.63 -1.72 -19.48
CA SER A 258 -20.86 -3.13 -19.77
C SER A 258 -21.89 -3.21 -20.90
N GLU A 259 -21.49 -3.75 -22.06
CA GLU A 259 -22.42 -3.97 -23.16
C GLU A 259 -23.46 -5.01 -22.74
N GLY A 260 -24.74 -4.66 -22.82
CA GLY A 260 -25.84 -5.55 -22.45
C GLY A 260 -26.79 -5.84 -23.62
N VAL A 261 -27.56 -6.89 -23.45
CA VAL A 261 -28.69 -7.26 -24.31
C VAL A 261 -29.96 -7.27 -23.47
N LYS A 262 -30.98 -6.56 -23.92
CA LYS A 262 -32.29 -6.64 -23.32
C LYS A 262 -32.95 -7.97 -23.66
N VAL A 263 -33.29 -8.71 -22.60
CA VAL A 263 -34.04 -9.96 -22.68
C VAL A 263 -35.49 -9.69 -22.32
N ASN A 264 -36.40 -9.96 -23.23
CA ASN A 264 -37.82 -9.80 -22.95
C ASN A 264 -38.29 -10.88 -21.97
N GLY A 265 -39.22 -10.50 -21.10
CA GLY A 265 -39.87 -11.44 -20.21
C GLY A 265 -40.57 -12.58 -20.97
N ALA A 266 -40.65 -13.75 -20.35
CA ALA A 266 -41.23 -14.93 -20.94
C ALA A 266 -41.93 -15.80 -19.88
N THR A 267 -42.91 -16.60 -20.35
CA THR A 267 -43.48 -17.70 -19.57
C THR A 267 -43.02 -19.01 -20.17
N ILE A 268 -42.27 -19.79 -19.38
CA ILE A 268 -41.66 -21.06 -19.81
C ILE A 268 -42.39 -22.18 -19.08
N THR A 269 -43.27 -22.89 -19.79
CA THR A 269 -43.93 -24.11 -19.25
C THR A 269 -42.94 -25.26 -19.37
N GLY A 270 -42.42 -25.70 -18.22
CA GLY A 270 -41.38 -26.71 -18.16
C GLY A 270 -41.78 -28.08 -18.72
N LYS A 271 -40.80 -28.79 -19.22
CA LYS A 271 -40.94 -30.16 -19.73
C LYS A 271 -39.69 -30.97 -19.49
N ASN A 272 -39.80 -32.31 -19.53
CA ASN A 272 -38.60 -33.14 -19.49
C ASN A 272 -37.82 -33.02 -20.81
N PRO A 273 -36.51 -32.91 -20.79
CA PRO A 273 -35.70 -32.95 -22.01
C PRO A 273 -35.96 -34.21 -22.83
N SER A 274 -36.08 -34.04 -24.16
CA SER A 274 -36.24 -35.17 -25.09
C SER A 274 -34.92 -35.61 -25.69
N CYS A 275 -33.82 -34.98 -25.33
CA CYS A 275 -32.48 -35.29 -25.81
C CYS A 275 -31.73 -36.18 -24.81
N PRO A 276 -30.71 -36.90 -25.26
CA PRO A 276 -29.82 -37.67 -24.41
C PRO A 276 -29.06 -36.80 -23.41
N LEU A 277 -28.81 -37.36 -22.24
CA LEU A 277 -28.09 -36.69 -21.15
C LEU A 277 -26.99 -37.58 -20.60
N PRO A 278 -25.87 -36.99 -20.08
CA PRO A 278 -24.79 -37.77 -19.48
C PRO A 278 -25.24 -38.61 -18.28
N SER A 279 -26.28 -38.15 -17.57
CA SER A 279 -26.88 -38.86 -16.46
C SER A 279 -28.35 -38.47 -16.27
N ALA A 280 -29.11 -39.32 -15.58
CA ALA A 280 -30.50 -39.06 -15.24
C ALA A 280 -30.72 -38.06 -14.10
N THR A 281 -29.63 -37.57 -13.47
CA THR A 281 -29.71 -36.60 -12.37
C THR A 281 -30.27 -35.25 -12.81
N ASN A 282 -30.79 -34.48 -11.88
CA ASN A 282 -31.36 -33.16 -12.17
C ASN A 282 -30.28 -32.14 -12.60
N ASP A 283 -28.99 -32.43 -12.37
CA ASP A 283 -27.89 -31.55 -12.75
C ASP A 283 -27.73 -31.34 -14.26
N TRP A 284 -28.38 -32.20 -15.09
CA TRP A 284 -28.28 -32.13 -16.53
C TRP A 284 -29.58 -31.65 -17.23
N LYS A 285 -30.66 -31.46 -16.45
CA LYS A 285 -31.98 -31.16 -16.99
C LYS A 285 -32.31 -29.68 -17.08
N GLY A 286 -31.42 -28.82 -16.60
CA GLY A 286 -31.69 -27.38 -16.45
C GLY A 286 -32.75 -27.08 -15.40
N VAL A 287 -33.26 -25.85 -15.46
CA VAL A 287 -34.22 -25.33 -14.43
C VAL A 287 -35.65 -25.23 -14.90
N PHE A 288 -35.96 -25.74 -16.11
CA PHE A 288 -37.31 -25.77 -16.67
C PHE A 288 -37.85 -27.20 -16.80
N PRO A 289 -37.84 -28.04 -15.73
CA PRO A 289 -38.37 -29.41 -15.79
C PRO A 289 -39.87 -29.46 -15.86
N ALA A 290 -40.45 -30.62 -16.24
CA ALA A 290 -41.87 -30.85 -16.21
C ALA A 290 -42.47 -30.57 -14.80
N GLY A 291 -43.67 -29.98 -14.78
CA GLY A 291 -44.36 -29.60 -13.54
C GLY A 291 -43.94 -28.24 -12.95
N ARG A 292 -43.02 -27.53 -13.59
CA ARG A 292 -42.61 -26.17 -13.24
C ARG A 292 -43.02 -25.20 -14.36
N ASN A 293 -43.66 -24.09 -14.00
CA ASN A 293 -43.97 -23.01 -14.93
C ASN A 293 -43.28 -21.74 -14.45
N VAL A 294 -42.23 -21.30 -15.19
CA VAL A 294 -41.40 -20.18 -14.81
C VAL A 294 -41.80 -18.93 -15.59
N ILE A 295 -42.10 -17.87 -14.87
CA ILE A 295 -42.40 -16.54 -15.40
C ILE A 295 -41.19 -15.64 -15.13
N LEU A 296 -40.54 -15.13 -16.15
CA LEU A 296 -39.44 -14.19 -16.05
C LEU A 296 -39.86 -12.79 -16.46
N SER A 297 -39.56 -11.80 -15.65
CA SER A 297 -39.62 -10.40 -16.02
C SER A 297 -38.52 -10.04 -17.00
N SER A 298 -38.64 -8.93 -17.72
CA SER A 298 -37.58 -8.42 -18.59
C SER A 298 -36.36 -7.96 -17.78
N TYR A 299 -35.17 -8.20 -18.32
CA TYR A 299 -33.89 -7.80 -17.73
C TYR A 299 -32.88 -7.50 -18.85
N THR A 300 -31.78 -6.84 -18.50
CA THR A 300 -30.63 -6.68 -19.39
C THR A 300 -29.50 -7.56 -18.84
N ILE A 301 -28.85 -8.34 -19.73
CA ILE A 301 -27.75 -9.24 -19.38
C ILE A 301 -26.47 -8.83 -20.12
N GLY A 302 -25.33 -8.87 -19.47
CA GLY A 302 -24.02 -8.61 -20.06
C GLY A 302 -23.76 -9.54 -21.24
N LYS A 303 -23.32 -8.98 -22.38
CA LYS A 303 -23.04 -9.75 -23.59
C LYS A 303 -21.99 -10.83 -23.39
N TYR A 304 -21.08 -10.64 -22.44
CA TYR A 304 -19.96 -11.51 -22.13
C TYR A 304 -19.70 -11.49 -20.60
N GLU A 305 -18.80 -12.33 -20.15
CA GLU A 305 -18.31 -12.37 -18.77
C GLU A 305 -17.66 -11.03 -18.37
N VAL A 306 -17.63 -10.68 -17.12
CA VAL A 306 -16.89 -9.51 -16.64
C VAL A 306 -15.41 -9.73 -16.94
N SER A 307 -14.81 -8.82 -17.73
CA SER A 307 -13.39 -8.90 -18.06
C SER A 307 -12.52 -8.37 -16.91
N VAL A 308 -11.27 -8.81 -16.87
CA VAL A 308 -10.23 -8.29 -15.97
C VAL A 308 -10.22 -6.76 -15.97
N LYS A 309 -10.25 -6.14 -17.17
CA LYS A 309 -10.27 -4.68 -17.29
C LYS A 309 -11.40 -4.02 -16.49
N ILE A 310 -12.63 -4.53 -16.65
CA ILE A 310 -13.81 -3.94 -15.99
C ILE A 310 -13.73 -4.21 -14.48
N TRP A 311 -13.27 -5.42 -14.10
CA TRP A 311 -13.09 -5.77 -12.69
C TRP A 311 -12.12 -4.82 -12.00
N ASP A 312 -10.91 -4.65 -12.54
CA ASP A 312 -9.85 -3.84 -11.94
C ASP A 312 -10.27 -2.38 -11.77
N GLU A 313 -10.88 -1.78 -12.81
CA GLU A 313 -11.33 -0.38 -12.75
C GLU A 313 -12.36 -0.13 -11.63
N VAL A 314 -13.28 -1.07 -11.42
CA VAL A 314 -14.30 -0.96 -10.35
C VAL A 314 -13.71 -1.33 -9.00
N TYR A 315 -12.87 -2.35 -8.93
CA TYR A 315 -12.25 -2.83 -7.70
C TYR A 315 -11.35 -1.77 -7.08
N GLU A 316 -10.49 -1.13 -7.87
CA GLU A 316 -9.63 -0.05 -7.42
C GLU A 316 -10.44 1.15 -6.87
N TRP A 317 -11.53 1.50 -7.56
CA TRP A 317 -12.43 2.51 -7.04
C TRP A 317 -13.09 2.07 -5.72
N ALA A 318 -13.53 0.84 -5.63
CA ALA A 318 -14.28 0.30 -4.49
C ALA A 318 -13.46 0.30 -3.19
N LYS A 319 -12.15 -0.04 -3.25
CA LYS A 319 -11.23 0.02 -2.10
C LYS A 319 -11.23 1.41 -1.45
N GLY A 320 -11.21 2.47 -2.24
CA GLY A 320 -11.25 3.86 -1.74
C GLY A 320 -12.63 4.34 -1.30
N ASN A 321 -13.71 3.52 -1.46
CA ASN A 321 -15.10 3.90 -1.20
C ASN A 321 -15.82 2.98 -0.17
N GLY A 322 -15.02 2.34 0.69
CA GLY A 322 -15.52 1.59 1.86
C GLY A 322 -16.13 0.23 1.51
N TYR A 323 -15.70 -0.38 0.40
CA TYR A 323 -16.01 -1.77 0.07
C TYR A 323 -14.90 -2.70 0.56
N GLY A 324 -15.27 -3.81 1.21
CA GLY A 324 -14.39 -4.86 1.69
C GLY A 324 -14.56 -6.14 0.88
N PHE A 325 -13.44 -6.74 0.45
CA PHE A 325 -13.40 -7.96 -0.36
C PHE A 325 -12.62 -9.06 0.36
N GLU A 326 -12.95 -10.32 0.05
CA GLU A 326 -12.16 -11.50 0.39
C GLU A 326 -11.14 -11.84 -0.73
N PHE A 327 -11.12 -11.06 -1.81
CA PHE A 327 -10.26 -11.25 -2.98
C PHE A 327 -8.77 -11.20 -2.58
N ASP A 328 -8.03 -12.24 -2.97
CA ASP A 328 -6.60 -12.39 -2.67
C ASP A 328 -5.75 -11.57 -3.66
N GLU A 329 -5.45 -10.32 -3.29
CA GLU A 329 -4.63 -9.41 -4.10
C GLU A 329 -3.20 -9.94 -4.28
N ASP A 330 -2.59 -10.51 -3.23
CA ASP A 330 -1.22 -11.01 -3.28
C ASP A 330 -1.11 -12.15 -4.30
N TRP A 331 -2.08 -13.10 -4.25
CA TRP A 331 -2.12 -14.16 -5.25
C TRP A 331 -2.34 -13.62 -6.67
N TYR A 332 -3.20 -12.61 -6.83
CA TYR A 332 -3.51 -12.01 -8.12
C TYR A 332 -2.31 -11.28 -8.71
N GLU A 333 -1.54 -10.56 -7.92
CA GLU A 333 -0.30 -9.89 -8.33
C GLU A 333 0.79 -10.89 -8.72
N GLU A 334 0.91 -12.01 -7.98
CA GLU A 334 1.85 -13.09 -8.30
C GLU A 334 1.45 -13.91 -9.55
N ASN A 335 0.14 -13.97 -9.86
CA ASN A 335 -0.43 -14.73 -10.96
C ASN A 335 -1.29 -13.83 -11.88
N PRO A 336 -0.72 -12.79 -12.49
CA PRO A 336 -1.50 -11.82 -13.25
C PRO A 336 -2.18 -12.49 -14.46
N PRO A 337 -3.41 -12.08 -14.79
CA PRO A 337 -4.09 -12.58 -15.99
C PRO A 337 -3.28 -12.32 -17.24
N ALA A 338 -3.27 -13.29 -18.16
CA ALA A 338 -2.51 -13.17 -19.42
C ALA A 338 -3.01 -12.01 -20.31
N SER A 339 -4.23 -11.52 -20.09
CA SER A 339 -4.81 -10.39 -20.82
C SER A 339 -5.94 -9.74 -20.04
N VAL A 340 -6.00 -8.41 -20.07
CA VAL A 340 -7.12 -7.63 -19.51
C VAL A 340 -8.45 -7.86 -20.24
N GLN A 341 -8.42 -8.51 -21.39
CA GLN A 341 -9.61 -8.93 -22.15
C GLN A 341 -10.12 -10.32 -21.77
N HIS A 342 -9.40 -11.07 -20.94
CA HIS A 342 -9.89 -12.34 -20.41
C HIS A 342 -11.00 -12.09 -19.38
N PRO A 343 -11.91 -13.06 -19.14
CA PRO A 343 -12.81 -12.98 -18.01
C PRO A 343 -12.00 -12.91 -16.70
N ILE A 344 -12.46 -12.11 -15.74
CA ILE A 344 -11.95 -12.21 -14.38
C ILE A 344 -12.33 -13.57 -13.81
N THR A 345 -11.37 -14.20 -13.16
CA THR A 345 -11.55 -15.47 -12.44
C THR A 345 -10.86 -15.41 -11.09
N ASN A 346 -10.93 -16.47 -10.32
CA ASN A 346 -10.43 -16.52 -8.94
C ASN A 346 -11.14 -15.52 -8.01
N VAL A 347 -12.41 -15.25 -8.27
CA VAL A 347 -13.29 -14.39 -7.50
C VAL A 347 -14.37 -15.23 -6.80
N SER A 348 -14.62 -14.97 -5.52
CA SER A 348 -15.68 -15.64 -4.77
C SER A 348 -17.07 -15.09 -5.16
N TRP A 349 -18.14 -15.87 -4.89
CA TRP A 349 -19.50 -15.37 -5.06
C TRP A 349 -19.74 -14.13 -4.18
N ARG A 350 -19.16 -14.09 -2.97
CA ARG A 350 -19.25 -12.98 -2.04
C ARG A 350 -18.62 -11.71 -2.61
N ASP A 351 -17.42 -11.82 -3.18
CA ASP A 351 -16.76 -10.70 -3.85
C ASP A 351 -17.58 -10.20 -5.03
N CYS A 352 -18.13 -11.09 -5.84
CA CYS A 352 -18.93 -10.73 -7.02
C CYS A 352 -20.14 -9.87 -6.66
N ILE A 353 -20.90 -10.18 -5.58
CA ILE A 353 -22.08 -9.41 -5.21
C ILE A 353 -21.72 -8.05 -4.59
N VAL A 354 -20.64 -7.98 -3.81
CA VAL A 354 -20.11 -6.72 -3.29
C VAL A 354 -19.61 -5.84 -4.42
N TRP A 355 -18.87 -6.42 -5.36
CA TRP A 355 -18.39 -5.73 -6.55
C TRP A 355 -19.55 -5.21 -7.44
N CYS A 356 -20.63 -5.96 -7.61
CA CYS A 356 -21.84 -5.49 -8.31
C CYS A 356 -22.44 -4.23 -7.67
N ASN A 357 -22.47 -4.15 -6.34
CA ASN A 357 -22.92 -2.96 -5.63
C ASN A 357 -21.93 -1.80 -5.81
N ALA A 358 -20.62 -2.07 -5.76
CA ALA A 358 -19.59 -1.07 -6.03
C ALA A 358 -19.72 -0.50 -7.46
N TYR A 359 -19.90 -1.36 -8.44
CA TYR A 359 -20.11 -0.93 -9.82
C TYR A 359 -21.41 -0.12 -9.97
N THR A 360 -22.45 -0.50 -9.25
CA THR A 360 -23.70 0.27 -9.20
C THR A 360 -23.50 1.67 -8.62
N GLU A 361 -22.84 1.78 -7.47
CA GLU A 361 -22.55 3.07 -6.85
C GLU A 361 -21.64 3.93 -7.74
N LEU A 362 -20.60 3.34 -8.35
CA LEU A 362 -19.73 4.02 -9.31
C LEU A 362 -20.52 4.57 -10.51
N THR A 363 -21.48 3.78 -11.02
CA THR A 363 -22.26 4.16 -12.21
C THR A 363 -23.31 5.24 -11.92
N TYR A 364 -24.04 5.10 -10.81
CA TYR A 364 -25.19 5.95 -10.49
C TYR A 364 -24.87 7.07 -9.49
N GLY A 365 -23.69 7.05 -8.87
CA GLY A 365 -23.31 8.04 -7.85
C GLY A 365 -24.01 7.86 -6.50
N THR A 366 -24.73 6.75 -6.30
CA THR A 366 -25.51 6.49 -5.10
C THR A 366 -25.70 4.99 -4.87
N THR A 367 -25.80 4.60 -3.60
CA THR A 367 -26.12 3.23 -3.20
C THR A 367 -27.62 2.88 -3.28
N GLU A 368 -28.48 3.83 -3.64
CA GLU A 368 -29.93 3.61 -3.69
C GLU A 368 -30.32 2.53 -4.71
N HIS A 369 -29.55 2.39 -5.77
CA HIS A 369 -29.78 1.40 -6.83
C HIS A 369 -29.10 0.05 -6.57
N CYS A 370 -28.29 -0.08 -5.52
CA CYS A 370 -27.65 -1.34 -5.14
C CYS A 370 -28.68 -2.41 -4.85
N VAL A 371 -28.52 -3.57 -5.49
CA VAL A 371 -29.45 -4.70 -5.41
C VAL A 371 -29.25 -5.51 -4.12
N TYR A 372 -28.01 -5.63 -3.66
CA TYR A 372 -27.68 -6.42 -2.48
C TYR A 372 -27.65 -5.52 -1.25
N ARG A 373 -28.51 -5.88 -0.27
CA ARG A 373 -28.72 -5.11 0.97
C ARG A 373 -28.28 -5.94 2.16
N GLU A 374 -27.88 -5.29 3.26
CA GLU A 374 -27.48 -5.97 4.50
C GLU A 374 -28.61 -6.84 5.09
N ASN A 375 -29.87 -6.43 4.89
CA ASN A 375 -31.04 -7.16 5.37
C ASN A 375 -32.30 -6.77 4.58
N SER A 376 -33.45 -7.39 4.91
CA SER A 376 -34.73 -7.18 4.23
C SER A 376 -35.57 -6.02 4.77
N VAL A 377 -35.06 -5.24 5.71
CA VAL A 377 -35.78 -4.09 6.27
C VAL A 377 -35.78 -2.95 5.24
N ALA A 378 -36.90 -2.23 5.15
CA ALA A 378 -36.99 -1.01 4.35
C ALA A 378 -35.84 -0.04 4.77
N ASP A 379 -35.22 0.59 3.78
CA ASP A 379 -34.07 1.48 3.96
C ASP A 379 -32.78 0.80 4.49
N SER A 380 -32.70 -0.53 4.42
CA SER A 380 -31.44 -1.25 4.67
C SER A 380 -30.31 -0.69 3.82
N LYS A 381 -29.11 -0.64 4.38
CA LYS A 381 -27.91 -0.17 3.66
C LYS A 381 -27.54 -1.13 2.54
N ALA A 382 -26.82 -0.61 1.56
CA ALA A 382 -26.16 -1.46 0.57
C ALA A 382 -25.10 -2.32 1.26
N LEU A 383 -25.05 -3.60 0.88
CA LEU A 383 -23.98 -4.49 1.29
C LEU A 383 -22.66 -4.00 0.70
N LYS A 384 -21.64 -3.80 1.54
CA LYS A 384 -20.30 -3.34 1.15
C LYS A 384 -19.17 -4.27 1.60
N ASP A 385 -19.44 -5.27 2.43
CA ASP A 385 -18.43 -6.20 2.95
C ASP A 385 -18.74 -7.64 2.52
N ALA A 386 -17.77 -8.31 1.91
CA ALA A 386 -17.87 -9.69 1.46
C ALA A 386 -18.08 -10.66 2.62
N ASN A 387 -17.59 -10.37 3.82
CA ASN A 387 -17.80 -11.19 5.02
C ASN A 387 -19.27 -11.28 5.43
N ASP A 388 -20.09 -10.28 5.09
CA ASP A 388 -21.52 -10.23 5.42
C ASP A 388 -22.41 -10.79 4.29
N ALA A 389 -21.82 -11.17 3.16
CA ALA A 389 -22.52 -11.48 1.91
C ALA A 389 -23.47 -12.68 1.98
N ASP A 390 -23.20 -13.70 2.81
CA ASP A 390 -24.06 -14.89 2.92
C ASP A 390 -25.45 -14.58 3.45
N ASN A 391 -25.62 -13.47 4.17
CA ASN A 391 -26.86 -12.98 4.72
C ASN A 391 -27.51 -11.88 3.87
N ALA A 392 -26.93 -11.55 2.73
CA ALA A 392 -27.43 -10.49 1.87
C ALA A 392 -28.89 -10.68 1.47
N HIS A 393 -29.65 -9.60 1.53
CA HIS A 393 -30.98 -9.53 0.96
C HIS A 393 -30.93 -9.08 -0.50
N PHE A 394 -31.60 -9.81 -1.38
CA PHE A 394 -31.72 -9.50 -2.81
C PHE A 394 -32.96 -8.64 -3.07
N ASP A 395 -32.76 -7.33 -3.25
CA ASP A 395 -33.84 -6.40 -3.57
C ASP A 395 -34.01 -6.23 -5.08
N ARG A 396 -34.92 -7.02 -5.64
CA ARG A 396 -35.21 -7.04 -7.08
C ARG A 396 -35.87 -5.74 -7.60
N SER A 397 -36.35 -4.87 -6.72
CA SER A 397 -36.91 -3.57 -7.10
C SER A 397 -35.84 -2.59 -7.60
N LYS A 398 -34.59 -2.82 -7.21
CA LYS A 398 -33.45 -1.95 -7.55
C LYS A 398 -32.97 -2.18 -9.00
N LYS A 399 -32.36 -1.14 -9.57
CA LYS A 399 -31.92 -1.15 -10.98
C LYS A 399 -30.46 -1.59 -11.18
N GLY A 400 -29.67 -1.62 -10.12
CA GLY A 400 -28.24 -1.83 -10.14
C GLY A 400 -27.80 -3.16 -10.75
N TYR A 401 -26.48 -3.26 -10.92
CA TYR A 401 -25.84 -4.47 -11.39
C TYR A 401 -25.92 -5.60 -10.35
N ARG A 402 -26.04 -6.81 -10.85
CA ARG A 402 -26.16 -8.03 -10.03
C ARG A 402 -25.75 -9.27 -10.82
N LEU A 403 -25.58 -10.38 -10.14
CA LEU A 403 -25.50 -11.69 -10.76
C LEU A 403 -26.85 -12.07 -11.40
N PRO A 404 -26.86 -12.86 -12.49
CA PRO A 404 -28.06 -13.49 -12.99
C PRO A 404 -28.66 -14.43 -11.94
N THR A 405 -29.97 -14.59 -11.92
CA THR A 405 -30.54 -15.81 -11.33
C THR A 405 -30.29 -16.97 -12.27
N GLU A 406 -30.29 -18.19 -11.75
CA GLU A 406 -30.08 -19.38 -12.58
C GLU A 406 -31.10 -19.50 -13.72
N ALA A 407 -32.35 -19.13 -13.46
CA ALA A 407 -33.40 -19.14 -14.47
C ALA A 407 -33.20 -18.06 -15.57
N GLU A 408 -32.76 -16.87 -15.19
CA GLU A 408 -32.39 -15.81 -16.14
C GLU A 408 -31.20 -16.24 -17.02
N TRP A 409 -30.15 -16.81 -16.39
CA TRP A 409 -28.97 -17.30 -17.07
C TRP A 409 -29.33 -18.40 -18.09
N GLU A 410 -30.09 -19.42 -17.67
CA GLU A 410 -30.45 -20.54 -18.55
C GLU A 410 -31.38 -20.11 -19.69
N TYR A 411 -32.36 -19.23 -19.41
CA TYR A 411 -33.23 -18.70 -20.45
C TYR A 411 -32.42 -17.94 -21.51
N ALA A 412 -31.51 -17.07 -21.08
CA ALA A 412 -30.67 -16.30 -21.98
C ALA A 412 -29.69 -17.19 -22.78
N ALA A 413 -29.11 -18.21 -22.16
CA ALA A 413 -28.21 -19.16 -22.80
C ALA A 413 -28.90 -20.01 -23.87
N ARG A 414 -30.17 -20.39 -23.64
CA ARG A 414 -30.90 -21.33 -24.46
C ARG A 414 -31.87 -20.67 -25.44
N TYR A 415 -32.06 -19.35 -25.38
CA TYR A 415 -33.02 -18.67 -26.27
C TYR A 415 -32.76 -18.95 -27.73
N GLN A 416 -33.85 -19.32 -28.48
CA GLN A 416 -33.86 -19.53 -29.89
C GLN A 416 -35.08 -18.83 -30.52
N ASP A 417 -34.92 -18.39 -31.77
CA ASP A 417 -35.97 -17.79 -32.59
C ASP A 417 -36.65 -18.81 -33.51
N ASN A 418 -36.17 -20.05 -33.52
CA ASN A 418 -36.63 -21.11 -34.39
C ASN A 418 -36.44 -22.52 -33.79
N ALA A 419 -36.83 -23.58 -34.51
CA ALA A 419 -36.79 -24.96 -34.04
C ALA A 419 -35.43 -25.68 -34.29
N ILE A 420 -34.40 -25.00 -34.79
CA ILE A 420 -33.10 -25.63 -35.08
C ILE A 420 -32.39 -25.97 -33.76
N ASN A 421 -32.15 -27.28 -33.56
CA ASN A 421 -31.56 -27.79 -32.31
C ASN A 421 -32.24 -27.26 -31.03
N ALA A 422 -33.53 -27.03 -31.10
CA ALA A 422 -34.34 -26.44 -30.05
C ALA A 422 -35.58 -27.30 -29.72
N GLU A 423 -36.11 -27.04 -28.53
CA GLU A 423 -37.37 -27.59 -28.07
C GLU A 423 -38.35 -26.45 -27.78
N SER A 424 -39.65 -26.65 -28.11
CA SER A 424 -40.70 -25.69 -27.77
C SER A 424 -41.21 -25.89 -26.35
N TYR A 425 -41.21 -24.80 -25.59
CA TYR A 425 -41.75 -24.66 -24.23
C TYR A 425 -42.98 -23.75 -24.30
N SER A 426 -44.09 -24.28 -24.80
CA SER A 426 -45.35 -23.54 -25.04
C SER A 426 -45.19 -22.28 -25.89
N GLY A 427 -44.50 -22.43 -27.03
CA GLY A 427 -44.26 -21.34 -27.97
C GLY A 427 -42.91 -20.60 -27.82
N VAL A 428 -42.20 -20.83 -26.72
CA VAL A 428 -40.81 -20.36 -26.53
C VAL A 428 -39.87 -21.47 -27.03
N TYR A 429 -39.00 -21.15 -27.96
CA TYR A 429 -37.96 -22.09 -28.42
C TYR A 429 -36.71 -21.93 -27.56
N LEU A 430 -36.25 -23.03 -26.99
CA LEU A 430 -35.01 -23.10 -26.22
C LEU A 430 -34.07 -24.17 -26.80
N THR A 431 -32.80 -23.85 -26.98
CA THR A 431 -31.74 -24.81 -27.35
C THR A 431 -31.84 -26.06 -26.46
N LYS A 432 -31.65 -27.25 -27.04
CA LYS A 432 -31.62 -28.49 -26.27
C LYS A 432 -30.59 -28.42 -25.16
N VAL A 433 -30.93 -28.96 -23.99
CA VAL A 433 -30.08 -28.89 -22.79
C VAL A 433 -28.71 -29.56 -22.96
N ASN A 434 -28.57 -30.51 -23.87
CA ASN A 434 -27.32 -31.19 -24.21
C ASN A 434 -26.47 -30.46 -25.28
N SER A 435 -26.69 -29.19 -25.44
CA SER A 435 -25.99 -28.38 -26.48
C SER A 435 -25.32 -27.16 -25.83
N ALA A 436 -24.27 -26.66 -26.48
CA ALA A 436 -23.71 -25.34 -26.14
C ALA A 436 -24.67 -24.23 -26.58
N SER A 437 -24.57 -23.08 -25.92
CA SER A 437 -25.36 -21.88 -26.24
C SER A 437 -25.08 -21.40 -27.67
N GLY A 438 -26.13 -21.22 -28.47
CA GLY A 438 -26.02 -20.79 -29.86
C GLY A 438 -25.60 -21.90 -30.82
N ALA A 439 -25.38 -23.12 -30.37
CA ALA A 439 -25.04 -24.25 -31.23
C ALA A 439 -26.28 -24.80 -32.00
N THR A 440 -26.08 -25.14 -33.25
CA THR A 440 -27.09 -25.76 -34.11
C THR A 440 -27.09 -27.28 -34.02
N LYS A 441 -26.17 -27.87 -33.25
CA LYS A 441 -26.01 -29.30 -33.02
C LYS A 441 -25.76 -29.59 -31.52
N PRO A 442 -26.07 -30.81 -31.04
CA PRO A 442 -25.74 -31.20 -29.67
C PRO A 442 -24.24 -31.34 -29.44
N ILE A 443 -23.84 -31.34 -28.19
CA ILE A 443 -22.48 -31.73 -27.78
C ILE A 443 -22.40 -33.28 -27.86
N GLY A 444 -21.38 -33.81 -28.54
CA GLY A 444 -21.04 -35.24 -28.51
C GLY A 444 -20.26 -35.58 -27.22
N PHE A 445 -20.72 -36.55 -26.43
CA PHE A 445 -20.12 -36.74 -25.11
C PHE A 445 -19.85 -38.20 -24.69
N GLN A 446 -20.40 -39.20 -25.38
CA GLN A 446 -20.06 -40.60 -25.04
C GLN A 446 -20.52 -41.60 -26.11
N SER A 447 -19.97 -42.83 -26.06
CA SER A 447 -20.17 -43.91 -27.02
C SER A 447 -21.58 -44.51 -27.07
N THR A 448 -22.40 -44.31 -26.01
CA THR A 448 -23.78 -44.82 -25.98
C THR A 448 -24.74 -43.97 -26.81
N GLU A 449 -24.26 -42.85 -27.32
CA GLU A 449 -25.05 -41.94 -28.14
C GLU A 449 -24.39 -41.69 -29.46
N MET A 450 -24.94 -42.30 -30.45
CA MET A 450 -24.57 -42.04 -31.84
C MET A 450 -24.85 -40.56 -32.16
N PRO A 451 -23.95 -39.88 -32.89
CA PRO A 451 -24.28 -38.60 -33.47
C PRO A 451 -25.61 -38.66 -34.25
N PRO A 452 -26.38 -37.56 -34.30
CA PRO A 452 -27.57 -37.51 -35.15
C PRO A 452 -27.28 -37.99 -36.58
N SER A 453 -28.28 -38.52 -37.28
CA SER A 453 -28.11 -39.03 -38.63
C SER A 453 -27.45 -38.00 -39.54
N GLY A 454 -26.35 -38.36 -40.17
CA GLY A 454 -25.55 -37.47 -41.02
C GLY A 454 -24.47 -36.67 -40.32
N GLU A 455 -24.34 -36.79 -39.01
CA GLU A 455 -23.31 -36.12 -38.21
C GLU A 455 -22.21 -37.10 -37.73
N THR A 456 -21.06 -36.55 -37.38
CA THR A 456 -19.94 -37.24 -36.75
C THR A 456 -19.54 -36.50 -35.47
N TYR A 457 -18.81 -37.15 -34.59
CA TYR A 457 -18.28 -36.44 -33.38
C TYR A 457 -17.42 -35.25 -33.76
N GLU A 458 -16.69 -35.29 -34.88
CA GLU A 458 -15.93 -34.16 -35.42
C GLU A 458 -16.81 -32.99 -35.87
N THR A 459 -17.95 -33.25 -36.52
CA THR A 459 -18.89 -32.19 -36.89
C THR A 459 -19.58 -31.57 -35.65
N LEU A 460 -19.86 -32.39 -34.63
CA LEU A 460 -20.39 -31.91 -33.34
C LEU A 460 -19.35 -31.06 -32.61
N ARG A 461 -18.09 -31.51 -32.56
CA ARG A 461 -16.96 -30.77 -32.00
C ARG A 461 -16.78 -29.41 -32.67
N THR A 462 -16.76 -29.40 -34.01
CA THR A 462 -16.58 -28.19 -34.81
C THR A 462 -17.67 -27.17 -34.52
N GLU A 463 -18.93 -27.62 -34.45
CA GLU A 463 -20.05 -26.75 -34.09
C GLU A 463 -19.98 -26.22 -32.65
N THR A 464 -19.61 -27.08 -31.70
CA THR A 464 -19.41 -26.65 -30.31
C THR A 464 -18.27 -25.64 -30.18
N ALA A 465 -17.13 -25.88 -30.86
CA ALA A 465 -15.97 -24.99 -30.85
C ALA A 465 -16.23 -23.63 -31.54
N ARG A 466 -17.26 -23.51 -32.36
CA ARG A 466 -17.70 -22.24 -32.93
C ARG A 466 -18.22 -21.27 -31.88
N VAL A 467 -18.90 -21.78 -30.85
CA VAL A 467 -19.61 -20.99 -29.81
C VAL A 467 -19.05 -21.16 -28.38
N ALA A 468 -18.11 -22.08 -28.18
CA ALA A 468 -17.59 -22.40 -26.83
C ALA A 468 -16.06 -22.52 -26.82
N VAL A 469 -15.45 -22.18 -25.66
CA VAL A 469 -14.01 -22.36 -25.38
C VAL A 469 -13.86 -23.55 -24.46
N PHE A 470 -13.23 -24.65 -24.91
CA PHE A 470 -12.99 -25.88 -24.15
C PHE A 470 -11.78 -26.62 -24.72
N ASN A 471 -11.06 -27.40 -23.89
CA ASN A 471 -9.79 -28.02 -24.29
C ASN A 471 -9.86 -29.44 -24.76
N LYS A 472 -10.93 -30.21 -24.43
CA LYS A 472 -11.09 -31.62 -24.83
C LYS A 472 -12.50 -31.92 -25.34
N TYR A 473 -12.60 -32.85 -26.31
CA TYR A 473 -13.87 -33.33 -26.84
C TYR A 473 -13.85 -34.86 -26.98
N TYR A 474 -15.02 -35.48 -27.11
CA TYR A 474 -15.17 -36.90 -27.39
C TYR A 474 -15.09 -37.16 -28.90
N ASP A 475 -14.13 -38.01 -29.35
CA ASP A 475 -13.88 -38.31 -30.76
C ASP A 475 -14.67 -39.52 -31.27
N GLY A 476 -15.42 -40.19 -30.42
CA GLY A 476 -16.14 -41.42 -30.67
C GLY A 476 -15.48 -42.61 -29.96
N THR A 477 -14.28 -42.44 -29.41
CA THR A 477 -13.53 -43.46 -28.72
C THR A 477 -13.05 -42.99 -27.37
N ASP A 478 -12.50 -41.77 -27.30
CA ASP A 478 -11.91 -41.20 -26.07
C ASP A 478 -12.05 -39.68 -26.04
N PHE A 479 -11.73 -39.06 -24.89
CA PHE A 479 -11.62 -37.61 -24.75
C PHE A 479 -10.25 -37.14 -25.19
N VAL A 480 -10.18 -36.48 -26.34
CA VAL A 480 -8.94 -35.99 -26.95
C VAL A 480 -8.85 -34.46 -26.92
N ALA A 481 -7.61 -33.93 -26.94
CA ALA A 481 -7.37 -32.49 -26.95
C ALA A 481 -7.88 -31.83 -28.24
N GLN A 482 -8.35 -30.58 -28.13
CA GLN A 482 -8.67 -29.73 -29.26
C GLN A 482 -7.47 -29.49 -30.20
N SER A 483 -7.74 -29.31 -31.47
CA SER A 483 -6.76 -28.87 -32.46
C SER A 483 -7.33 -27.66 -33.24
N PRO A 484 -6.73 -26.45 -33.13
CA PRO A 484 -5.58 -26.12 -32.29
C PRO A 484 -5.88 -26.27 -30.78
N ALA A 485 -4.83 -26.53 -29.99
CA ALA A 485 -4.96 -26.75 -28.55
C ALA A 485 -5.47 -25.50 -27.84
N VAL A 486 -6.43 -25.67 -26.92
CA VAL A 486 -6.88 -24.64 -25.99
C VAL A 486 -6.12 -24.85 -24.65
N THR A 487 -5.31 -23.90 -24.25
CA THR A 487 -4.39 -24.00 -23.11
C THR A 487 -4.70 -23.01 -21.99
N GLY A 488 -5.77 -22.22 -22.12
CA GLY A 488 -6.13 -21.20 -21.14
C GLY A 488 -7.46 -20.52 -21.48
N LEU A 489 -7.80 -19.55 -20.68
CA LEU A 489 -8.89 -18.62 -20.94
C LEU A 489 -8.68 -17.92 -22.29
N ALA A 490 -9.75 -17.64 -22.99
CA ALA A 490 -9.75 -16.82 -24.19
C ALA A 490 -10.27 -15.41 -23.87
N ALA A 491 -9.92 -14.44 -24.72
CA ALA A 491 -10.53 -13.12 -24.63
C ALA A 491 -12.06 -13.25 -24.77
N VAL A 492 -12.80 -12.48 -23.98
CA VAL A 492 -14.26 -12.42 -24.10
C VAL A 492 -14.67 -12.07 -25.52
N LYS A 493 -15.79 -12.59 -26.01
CA LYS A 493 -16.25 -12.46 -27.42
C LYS A 493 -15.35 -13.14 -28.45
N SER A 494 -14.50 -14.07 -28.08
CA SER A 494 -13.63 -14.77 -29.03
C SER A 494 -14.35 -15.82 -29.88
N LYS A 495 -15.57 -16.19 -29.49
CA LYS A 495 -16.45 -17.14 -30.19
C LYS A 495 -17.68 -16.45 -30.78
N GLU A 496 -18.49 -17.19 -31.52
CA GLU A 496 -19.73 -16.64 -32.06
C GLU A 496 -20.83 -16.53 -31.00
N ALA A 497 -21.64 -15.49 -31.13
CA ALA A 497 -22.75 -15.25 -30.22
C ALA A 497 -23.92 -16.20 -30.42
N ASN A 498 -24.74 -16.37 -29.38
CA ASN A 498 -26.04 -17.01 -29.49
C ASN A 498 -27.09 -16.08 -30.19
N LYS A 499 -28.34 -16.52 -30.26
CA LYS A 499 -29.43 -15.77 -30.91
C LYS A 499 -29.81 -14.44 -30.24
N LEU A 500 -29.45 -14.25 -28.98
CA LEU A 500 -29.58 -12.96 -28.27
C LEU A 500 -28.37 -12.04 -28.49
N GLY A 501 -27.29 -12.51 -29.10
CA GLY A 501 -26.04 -11.76 -29.20
C GLY A 501 -25.16 -11.90 -27.98
N LEU A 502 -25.32 -12.97 -27.18
CA LEU A 502 -24.53 -13.29 -26.02
C LEU A 502 -23.37 -14.21 -26.37
N PHE A 503 -22.20 -13.92 -25.85
CA PHE A 503 -20.96 -14.67 -26.05
C PHE A 503 -20.62 -15.47 -24.79
N ASP A 504 -19.82 -16.51 -24.98
CA ASP A 504 -19.15 -17.25 -23.90
C ASP A 504 -20.10 -17.85 -22.84
N MET A 505 -21.41 -18.05 -23.21
CA MET A 505 -22.40 -18.73 -22.35
C MET A 505 -22.12 -20.22 -22.17
N SER A 506 -21.06 -20.75 -22.82
CA SER A 506 -20.61 -22.13 -22.74
C SER A 506 -19.10 -22.17 -22.86
N GLY A 507 -18.43 -22.74 -21.84
CA GLY A 507 -16.97 -22.77 -21.74
C GLY A 507 -16.38 -21.43 -21.30
N ASN A 508 -15.11 -21.21 -21.53
CA ASN A 508 -14.28 -20.10 -21.08
C ASN A 508 -14.16 -20.08 -19.55
N ALA A 509 -15.01 -19.33 -18.82
CA ALA A 509 -15.10 -19.41 -17.36
C ALA A 509 -16.50 -19.89 -16.92
N SER A 510 -16.57 -20.69 -15.88
CA SER A 510 -17.82 -21.00 -15.19
C SER A 510 -18.35 -19.74 -14.51
N GLU A 511 -19.67 -19.53 -14.52
CA GLU A 511 -20.26 -18.28 -14.07
C GLU A 511 -21.10 -18.43 -12.82
N TRP A 512 -20.81 -17.59 -11.81
CA TRP A 512 -21.63 -17.47 -10.63
C TRP A 512 -23.04 -16.98 -10.95
N CYS A 513 -24.05 -17.67 -10.40
CA CYS A 513 -25.41 -17.18 -10.29
C CYS A 513 -25.76 -16.80 -8.85
N TRP A 514 -26.78 -15.98 -8.67
CA TRP A 514 -27.25 -15.59 -7.34
C TRP A 514 -27.71 -16.78 -6.50
N ASP A 515 -28.36 -17.78 -7.16
CA ASP A 515 -29.16 -18.83 -6.52
C ASP A 515 -28.35 -19.73 -5.59
N ARG A 516 -28.94 -20.09 -4.46
CA ARG A 516 -28.50 -21.25 -3.68
C ARG A 516 -28.85 -22.50 -4.46
N TYR A 517 -27.88 -23.40 -4.60
CA TYR A 517 -28.08 -24.64 -5.32
C TYR A 517 -29.00 -25.60 -4.54
N SER A 518 -29.94 -26.21 -5.23
CA SER A 518 -30.72 -27.33 -4.74
C SER A 518 -30.94 -28.35 -5.86
N THR A 519 -30.86 -29.62 -5.52
CA THR A 519 -31.21 -30.72 -6.44
C THR A 519 -32.71 -30.77 -6.72
N THR A 520 -33.52 -30.15 -5.85
CA THR A 520 -34.99 -30.13 -5.96
C THR A 520 -35.41 -28.69 -6.29
N LEU A 521 -36.05 -28.55 -7.46
CA LEU A 521 -36.63 -27.27 -7.86
C LEU A 521 -38.09 -27.21 -7.45
N SER A 522 -38.56 -26.01 -7.06
CA SER A 522 -39.99 -25.79 -6.73
C SER A 522 -40.89 -26.13 -7.93
N SER A 523 -41.95 -26.86 -7.71
CA SER A 523 -43.01 -27.16 -8.71
C SER A 523 -44.07 -26.05 -8.76
N GLY A 524 -44.92 -26.10 -9.80
CA GLY A 524 -45.98 -25.12 -10.00
C GLY A 524 -45.50 -23.84 -10.68
N SER A 525 -46.29 -22.76 -10.54
CA SER A 525 -45.96 -21.47 -11.14
C SER A 525 -45.08 -20.65 -10.22
N VAL A 526 -43.94 -20.22 -10.72
CA VAL A 526 -42.97 -19.40 -9.99
C VAL A 526 -42.59 -18.18 -10.85
N THR A 527 -42.64 -17.00 -10.22
CA THR A 527 -42.26 -15.75 -10.89
C THR A 527 -40.90 -15.31 -10.40
N ASP A 528 -40.01 -15.03 -11.34
CA ASP A 528 -38.66 -14.53 -11.06
C ASP A 528 -37.94 -15.33 -9.95
N PRO A 529 -37.78 -16.65 -10.07
CA PRO A 529 -37.20 -17.47 -9.01
C PRO A 529 -35.74 -17.06 -8.69
N ILE A 530 -35.38 -17.19 -7.41
CA ILE A 530 -34.07 -16.80 -6.86
C ILE A 530 -33.35 -17.97 -6.18
N GLY A 531 -33.68 -19.21 -6.55
CA GLY A 531 -33.10 -20.42 -6.00
C GLY A 531 -33.78 -20.91 -4.73
N SER A 532 -33.08 -21.74 -3.96
CA SER A 532 -33.57 -22.28 -2.70
C SER A 532 -33.60 -21.24 -1.59
N SER A 533 -34.65 -21.23 -0.82
CA SER A 533 -34.77 -20.44 0.42
C SER A 533 -34.26 -21.18 1.67
N SER A 534 -33.81 -22.44 1.52
CA SER A 534 -33.30 -23.24 2.62
C SER A 534 -31.94 -22.74 3.08
N SER A 535 -31.78 -22.50 4.36
CA SER A 535 -30.48 -22.18 4.97
C SER A 535 -29.49 -23.37 4.97
N ALA A 536 -29.99 -24.59 4.76
CA ALA A 536 -29.18 -25.79 4.62
C ALA A 536 -28.45 -25.86 3.27
N ASP A 537 -28.97 -25.16 2.25
CA ASP A 537 -28.34 -25.07 0.92
C ASP A 537 -27.30 -23.93 0.96
N THR A 538 -26.05 -24.26 1.27
CA THR A 538 -24.96 -23.26 1.45
C THR A 538 -24.16 -22.99 0.20
N GLU A 539 -24.24 -23.89 -0.81
CA GLU A 539 -23.53 -23.74 -2.07
C GLU A 539 -24.29 -22.86 -3.06
N ARG A 540 -23.54 -22.13 -3.89
CA ARG A 540 -24.08 -21.25 -4.93
C ARG A 540 -23.98 -21.92 -6.30
N VAL A 541 -24.93 -21.58 -7.16
CA VAL A 541 -25.02 -22.15 -8.51
C VAL A 541 -23.91 -21.62 -9.39
N LEU A 542 -23.28 -22.54 -10.15
CA LEU A 542 -22.39 -22.27 -11.27
C LEU A 542 -23.00 -22.75 -12.57
N ARG A 543 -22.80 -21.99 -13.65
CA ARG A 543 -23.30 -22.32 -14.98
C ARG A 543 -22.22 -22.16 -16.04
N GLY A 544 -22.46 -22.73 -17.25
CA GLY A 544 -21.66 -22.53 -18.46
C GLY A 544 -20.51 -23.52 -18.62
N GLY A 545 -19.96 -24.07 -17.56
CA GLY A 545 -18.70 -24.81 -17.62
C GLY A 545 -17.52 -23.89 -17.94
N ASN A 546 -16.32 -24.45 -18.09
CA ASN A 546 -15.12 -23.66 -18.34
C ASN A 546 -14.22 -24.30 -19.41
N TRP A 547 -13.09 -23.65 -19.73
CA TRP A 547 -12.16 -24.10 -20.77
C TRP A 547 -11.39 -25.38 -20.42
N SER A 548 -11.18 -25.66 -19.13
CA SER A 548 -10.27 -26.70 -18.65
C SER A 548 -10.98 -28.00 -18.31
N ALA A 549 -10.62 -29.05 -18.99
CA ALA A 549 -10.92 -30.41 -18.56
C ALA A 549 -9.74 -30.97 -17.75
N THR A 550 -9.89 -31.03 -16.47
CA THR A 550 -8.96 -31.80 -15.62
C THR A 550 -9.26 -33.30 -15.65
N ASN A 551 -10.49 -33.70 -16.03
CA ASN A 551 -10.99 -35.06 -16.14
C ASN A 551 -11.83 -35.22 -17.42
N GLU A 552 -12.30 -36.44 -17.72
CA GLU A 552 -13.06 -36.86 -18.89
C GLU A 552 -14.38 -36.07 -19.20
N LYS A 553 -14.67 -35.00 -18.43
CA LYS A 553 -16.01 -34.37 -18.36
C LYS A 553 -16.17 -33.02 -19.03
N ALA A 554 -15.12 -32.34 -19.45
CA ALA A 554 -15.18 -30.88 -19.74
C ALA A 554 -16.09 -30.44 -20.87
N VAL A 555 -16.18 -31.19 -21.95
CA VAL A 555 -17.04 -30.75 -23.08
C VAL A 555 -18.52 -30.73 -22.68
N TYR A 556 -18.96 -31.66 -21.84
CA TYR A 556 -20.36 -31.65 -21.44
C TYR A 556 -20.68 -30.72 -20.28
N ASP A 557 -19.69 -30.25 -19.54
CA ASP A 557 -19.92 -29.15 -18.61
C ASP A 557 -20.31 -27.86 -19.34
N CYS A 558 -19.96 -27.72 -20.62
CA CYS A 558 -20.43 -26.65 -21.51
C CYS A 558 -21.90 -26.79 -21.98
N MET A 559 -22.61 -27.86 -21.60
CA MET A 559 -24.03 -28.03 -21.91
C MET A 559 -24.88 -26.98 -21.19
N THR A 560 -25.79 -26.34 -21.91
CA THR A 560 -26.67 -25.30 -21.34
C THR A 560 -27.60 -25.80 -20.21
N GLY A 561 -27.86 -27.11 -20.17
CA GLY A 561 -28.63 -27.73 -19.10
C GLY A 561 -27.83 -28.14 -17.87
N LYS A 562 -26.47 -28.13 -17.94
CA LYS A 562 -25.62 -28.51 -16.82
C LYS A 562 -25.73 -27.47 -15.72
N ARG A 563 -25.96 -27.96 -14.52
CA ARG A 563 -25.99 -27.19 -13.26
C ARG A 563 -24.82 -27.63 -12.41
N ASP A 564 -24.04 -26.72 -11.91
CA ASP A 564 -22.96 -26.98 -10.98
C ASP A 564 -23.06 -26.07 -9.75
N LYS A 565 -22.17 -26.24 -8.78
CA LYS A 565 -22.23 -25.56 -7.48
C LYS A 565 -20.86 -25.47 -6.83
N TRP A 566 -20.70 -24.44 -6.02
CA TRP A 566 -19.50 -24.26 -5.21
C TRP A 566 -19.82 -23.47 -3.93
N GLY A 567 -18.90 -23.49 -2.94
CA GLY A 567 -19.05 -22.68 -1.72
C GLY A 567 -18.99 -21.18 -2.01
N SER A 568 -19.79 -20.37 -1.33
CA SER A 568 -19.90 -18.92 -1.59
C SER A 568 -18.60 -18.14 -1.37
N GLY A 569 -17.75 -18.56 -0.44
CA GLY A 569 -16.43 -17.94 -0.16
C GLY A 569 -15.27 -18.61 -0.90
N ALA A 570 -15.52 -19.62 -1.75
CA ALA A 570 -14.47 -20.26 -2.51
C ALA A 570 -14.20 -19.52 -3.83
N SER A 571 -12.93 -19.45 -4.23
CA SER A 571 -12.47 -18.91 -5.51
C SER A 571 -11.71 -19.97 -6.29
N ASP A 572 -11.73 -19.89 -7.61
CA ASP A 572 -11.05 -20.84 -8.50
C ASP A 572 -10.64 -20.13 -9.81
N PRO A 573 -9.45 -20.41 -10.38
CA PRO A 573 -8.99 -19.83 -11.64
C PRO A 573 -9.88 -20.11 -12.87
N LEU A 574 -10.91 -20.93 -12.72
CA LEU A 574 -11.85 -21.30 -13.77
C LEU A 574 -13.25 -20.70 -13.57
N ILE A 575 -13.46 -19.91 -12.51
CA ILE A 575 -14.77 -19.39 -12.12
C ILE A 575 -14.74 -17.86 -12.13
N GLY A 576 -15.64 -17.28 -12.92
CA GLY A 576 -15.91 -15.86 -13.03
C GLY A 576 -17.40 -15.57 -12.93
N PHE A 577 -17.89 -14.50 -13.58
CA PHE A 577 -19.31 -14.12 -13.58
C PHE A 577 -19.68 -13.18 -14.72
N ARG A 578 -20.96 -13.02 -14.98
CA ARG A 578 -21.52 -11.97 -15.83
C ARG A 578 -22.57 -11.15 -15.11
N LEU A 579 -22.91 -10.01 -15.67
CA LEU A 579 -23.83 -9.04 -15.06
C LEU A 579 -25.26 -9.18 -15.59
N VAL A 580 -26.19 -8.83 -14.72
CA VAL A 580 -27.59 -8.52 -15.06
C VAL A 580 -27.97 -7.20 -14.38
N TRP A 581 -28.86 -6.42 -15.02
CA TRP A 581 -29.43 -5.19 -14.45
C TRP A 581 -30.80 -4.89 -15.04
N LYS A 582 -31.47 -3.90 -14.47
CA LYS A 582 -32.70 -3.32 -15.02
C LYS A 582 -32.44 -1.95 -15.61
N GLU A 583 -33.01 -1.65 -16.77
CA GLU A 583 -32.99 -0.30 -17.35
C GLU A 583 -33.92 0.68 -16.61
#